data_726e87aac0cf3485a8b31a39f06dd403
#
_entry.id   726e87aac0cf3485a8b31a39f06dd403
#
_cell.length_a   1.000
_cell.length_b   1.000
_cell.length_c   1.000
_cell.angle_alpha   90.00
_cell.angle_beta   90.00
_cell.angle_gamma   90.00
#
_symmetry.space_group_name_H-M   'P 1'
#
loop_
_entity.id
_entity.type
_entity.pdbx_description
1 polymer ?
#
loop_
_entity_poly.entity_id
_entity_poly.type
_entity_poly.pdbx_seq_one_letter_code
_entity_poly.pdbx_strand_id
1 'polypeptide(L)'
;MDANVIRELQNGLNAAYINGSVAVNLAYKPAFVSNNPEEGKKVISSVEDELLRCDQFQISVAFITMGGVTPLLQTLKELEEKGIKGQILTTNYLNFSEPRALEKLNGLKNITLKMYDVETAGNGFHTKGYFFKKEEIYRIIIGSSNMTSAALTVNKEWNTKLISTENGEVAEEIV
;
A
#
# COMPACT_ATOMS: atom_id res chain seq x y z
N MET A 1 -22.57 -2.24 -7.70
CA MET A 1 -21.97 -3.14 -6.67
C MET A 1 -23.04 -4.03 -6.06
N ASP A 2 -22.74 -5.30 -5.84
CA ASP A 2 -23.67 -6.26 -5.22
C ASP A 2 -23.96 -5.86 -3.76
N ALA A 3 -25.24 -5.79 -3.37
CA ALA A 3 -25.67 -5.47 -2.01
C ALA A 3 -25.11 -6.45 -0.95
N ASN A 4 -24.81 -7.70 -1.35
CA ASN A 4 -24.17 -8.67 -0.47
C ASN A 4 -22.73 -8.27 -0.16
N VAL A 5 -21.98 -7.77 -1.14
CA VAL A 5 -20.59 -7.30 -0.95
C VAL A 5 -20.56 -6.14 0.03
N ILE A 6 -21.47 -5.17 -0.11
CA ILE A 6 -21.56 -4.03 0.82
C ILE A 6 -21.85 -4.51 2.25
N ARG A 7 -22.80 -5.42 2.43
CA ARG A 7 -23.13 -5.95 3.75
C ARG A 7 -21.98 -6.72 4.39
N GLU A 8 -21.25 -7.53 3.61
CA GLU A 8 -20.08 -8.26 4.10
C GLU A 8 -18.92 -7.34 4.46
N LEU A 9 -18.69 -6.27 3.68
CA LEU A 9 -17.73 -5.23 4.03
C LEU A 9 -18.08 -4.56 5.35
N GLN A 10 -19.35 -4.15 5.52
CA GLN A 10 -19.81 -3.54 6.77
C GLN A 10 -19.64 -4.48 7.97
N ASN A 11 -19.99 -5.75 7.82
CA ASN A 11 -19.79 -6.75 8.88
C ASN A 11 -18.30 -6.95 9.20
N GLY A 12 -17.44 -6.97 8.17
CA GLY A 12 -16.00 -7.07 8.33
C GLY A 12 -15.42 -5.89 9.10
N LEU A 13 -15.79 -4.68 8.72
CA LEU A 13 -15.35 -3.44 9.39
C LEU A 13 -15.83 -3.35 10.83
N ASN A 14 -17.10 -3.70 11.08
CA ASN A 14 -17.69 -3.60 12.40
C ASN A 14 -17.16 -4.65 13.40
N ALA A 15 -16.70 -5.80 12.92
CA ALA A 15 -16.39 -6.94 13.79
C ALA A 15 -14.90 -7.25 13.92
N ALA A 16 -14.09 -7.02 12.88
CA ALA A 16 -12.78 -7.66 12.75
C ALA A 16 -11.73 -7.23 13.78
N TYR A 17 -11.78 -5.98 14.25
CA TYR A 17 -10.88 -5.49 15.30
C TYR A 17 -11.50 -5.55 16.70
N ILE A 18 -12.82 -5.64 16.80
CA ILE A 18 -13.56 -5.52 18.05
C ILE A 18 -13.95 -6.90 18.56
N ASN A 19 -14.34 -7.81 17.69
CA ASN A 19 -14.78 -9.14 18.07
C ASN A 19 -14.39 -10.19 17.02
N GLY A 20 -13.26 -10.84 17.23
CA GLY A 20 -12.75 -11.89 16.34
C GLY A 20 -13.60 -13.15 16.27
N SER A 21 -14.63 -13.30 17.14
CA SER A 21 -15.57 -14.44 17.11
C SER A 21 -16.70 -14.26 16.09
N VAL A 22 -16.91 -13.06 15.58
CA VAL A 22 -17.92 -12.82 14.56
C VAL A 22 -17.43 -13.33 13.21
N ALA A 23 -18.21 -14.22 12.60
CA ALA A 23 -17.91 -14.74 11.27
C ALA A 23 -18.06 -13.65 10.22
N VAL A 24 -16.97 -13.37 9.50
CA VAL A 24 -16.92 -12.44 8.39
C VAL A 24 -16.22 -13.10 7.20
N ASN A 25 -16.54 -12.65 5.99
CA ASN A 25 -15.82 -13.10 4.80
C ASN A 25 -14.36 -12.66 4.91
N LEU A 26 -13.44 -13.61 4.89
CA LEU A 26 -12.00 -13.35 5.02
C LEU A 26 -11.45 -12.42 3.94
N ALA A 27 -12.09 -12.39 2.75
CA ALA A 27 -11.69 -11.49 1.66
C ALA A 27 -11.87 -10.01 2.01
N TYR A 28 -12.78 -9.69 2.93
CA TYR A 28 -13.13 -8.31 3.31
C TYR A 28 -12.77 -8.00 4.77
N LYS A 29 -12.18 -8.95 5.46
CA LYS A 29 -11.79 -8.76 6.86
C LYS A 29 -10.61 -7.79 6.96
N PRO A 30 -10.72 -6.69 7.73
CA PRO A 30 -9.57 -5.89 8.09
C PRO A 30 -8.51 -6.73 8.80
N ALA A 31 -7.24 -6.45 8.54
CA ALA A 31 -6.15 -7.20 9.11
C ALA A 31 -5.04 -6.26 9.61
N PHE A 32 -4.40 -6.68 10.69
CA PHE A 32 -3.18 -6.04 11.16
C PHE A 32 -1.99 -6.60 10.37
N VAL A 33 -1.15 -5.70 9.84
CA VAL A 33 0.01 -6.03 9.02
C VAL A 33 1.27 -5.53 9.71
N SER A 34 2.13 -6.45 10.09
CA SER A 34 3.38 -6.16 10.79
C SER A 34 4.48 -7.13 10.38
N ASN A 35 5.73 -6.77 10.71
CA ASN A 35 6.83 -7.73 10.65
C ASN A 35 6.84 -8.55 11.95
N ASN A 36 6.74 -9.85 11.81
CA ASN A 36 6.89 -10.81 12.91
C ASN A 36 7.74 -11.99 12.45
N PRO A 37 9.06 -11.97 12.74
CA PRO A 37 9.98 -13.02 12.30
C PRO A 37 9.62 -14.42 12.87
N GLU A 38 9.08 -14.50 14.07
CA GLU A 38 8.70 -15.76 14.71
C GLU A 38 7.54 -16.45 13.97
N GLU A 39 6.64 -15.66 13.41
CA GLU A 39 5.52 -16.14 12.60
C GLU A 39 5.81 -16.11 11.08
N GLY A 40 7.01 -15.72 10.68
CA GLY A 40 7.38 -15.58 9.26
C GLY A 40 6.64 -14.45 8.53
N LYS A 41 5.97 -13.54 9.26
CA LYS A 41 5.20 -12.45 8.67
C LYS A 41 6.09 -11.26 8.34
N LYS A 42 5.87 -10.67 7.16
CA LYS A 42 6.54 -9.45 6.70
C LYS A 42 5.54 -8.53 6.02
N VAL A 43 5.71 -7.23 6.21
CA VAL A 43 4.89 -6.21 5.54
C VAL A 43 5.00 -6.34 4.02
N ILE A 44 6.21 -6.61 3.51
CA ILE A 44 6.46 -6.76 2.07
C ILE A 44 5.60 -7.86 1.43
N SER A 45 5.40 -8.98 2.11
CA SER A 45 4.58 -10.08 1.59
C SER A 45 3.13 -9.63 1.38
N SER A 46 2.58 -8.84 2.32
CA SER A 46 1.23 -8.29 2.16
C SER A 46 1.13 -7.28 1.03
N VAL A 47 2.16 -6.45 0.83
CA VAL A 47 2.21 -5.49 -0.29
C VAL A 47 2.30 -6.23 -1.63
N GLU A 48 3.17 -7.23 -1.73
CA GLU A 48 3.37 -8.02 -2.94
C GLU A 48 2.12 -8.82 -3.32
N ASP A 49 1.47 -9.45 -2.35
CA ASP A 49 0.21 -10.17 -2.56
C ASP A 49 -0.90 -9.29 -3.15
N GLU A 50 -0.99 -8.03 -2.72
CA GLU A 50 -1.99 -7.11 -3.27
C GLU A 50 -1.57 -6.56 -4.63
N LEU A 51 -0.28 -6.28 -4.87
CA LEU A 51 0.24 -5.91 -6.20
C LEU A 51 -0.09 -6.98 -7.24
N LEU A 52 0.12 -8.25 -6.93
CA LEU A 52 -0.14 -9.36 -7.86
C LEU A 52 -1.62 -9.54 -8.24
N ARG A 53 -2.53 -8.93 -7.47
CA ARG A 53 -3.99 -9.08 -7.64
C ARG A 53 -4.69 -7.82 -8.16
N CYS A 54 -4.01 -6.68 -8.18
CA CYS A 54 -4.63 -5.41 -8.53
C CYS A 54 -4.71 -5.18 -10.04
N ASP A 55 -5.61 -4.27 -10.43
CA ASP A 55 -5.74 -3.73 -11.79
C ASP A 55 -5.10 -2.34 -11.88
N GLN A 56 -4.86 -1.71 -10.73
CA GLN A 56 -4.17 -0.42 -10.58
C GLN A 56 -3.63 -0.31 -9.16
N PHE A 57 -2.52 0.40 -8.97
CA PHE A 57 -1.99 0.68 -7.63
C PHE A 57 -1.53 2.13 -7.48
N GLN A 58 -1.56 2.59 -6.23
CA GLN A 58 -0.99 3.86 -5.81
C GLN A 58 -0.19 3.64 -4.52
N ILE A 59 0.95 4.29 -4.42
CA ILE A 59 1.82 4.21 -3.24
C ILE A 59 2.19 5.62 -2.83
N SER A 60 1.93 5.97 -1.58
CA SER A 60 2.28 7.27 -1.00
C SER A 60 3.15 7.03 0.22
N VAL A 61 4.46 7.27 0.11
CA VAL A 61 5.43 7.02 1.18
C VAL A 61 6.47 8.13 1.26
N ALA A 62 6.87 8.48 2.47
CA ALA A 62 7.86 9.53 2.66
C ALA A 62 9.24 9.12 2.13
N PHE A 63 9.65 7.87 2.33
CA PHE A 63 11.01 7.42 2.00
C PHE A 63 11.01 6.16 1.14
N ILE A 64 11.87 6.16 0.11
CA ILE A 64 12.07 5.04 -0.81
C ILE A 64 13.57 4.74 -0.90
N THR A 65 13.94 3.48 -0.65
CA THR A 65 15.33 3.02 -0.79
C THR A 65 15.43 1.84 -1.75
N MET A 66 16.63 1.58 -2.30
CA MET A 66 16.88 0.41 -3.14
C MET A 66 16.53 -0.89 -2.42
N GLY A 67 16.79 -0.97 -1.12
CA GLY A 67 16.42 -2.14 -0.32
C GLY A 67 14.92 -2.37 -0.21
N GLY A 68 14.10 -1.33 -0.34
CA GLY A 68 12.64 -1.46 -0.41
C GLY A 68 12.12 -1.77 -1.82
N VAL A 69 12.78 -1.23 -2.85
CA VAL A 69 12.36 -1.42 -4.25
C VAL A 69 12.80 -2.78 -4.81
N THR A 70 14.04 -3.20 -4.53
CA THR A 70 14.64 -4.40 -5.14
C THR A 70 13.78 -5.66 -4.97
N PRO A 71 13.24 -5.97 -3.79
CA PRO A 71 12.41 -7.16 -3.62
C PRO A 71 11.11 -7.13 -4.43
N LEU A 72 10.54 -5.94 -4.67
CA LEU A 72 9.31 -5.76 -5.42
C LEU A 72 9.53 -5.60 -6.94
N LEU A 73 10.79 -5.48 -7.38
CA LEU A 73 11.10 -5.11 -8.76
C LEU A 73 10.61 -6.13 -9.78
N GLN A 74 10.67 -7.42 -9.47
CA GLN A 74 10.17 -8.46 -10.36
C GLN A 74 8.65 -8.31 -10.55
N THR A 75 7.92 -8.19 -9.44
CA THR A 75 6.46 -7.97 -9.46
C THR A 75 6.09 -6.70 -10.23
N LEU A 76 6.79 -5.59 -10.00
CA LEU A 76 6.55 -4.32 -10.70
C LEU A 76 6.79 -4.44 -12.22
N LYS A 77 7.78 -5.22 -12.67
CA LYS A 77 8.00 -5.52 -14.09
C LYS A 77 6.90 -6.39 -14.70
N GLU A 78 6.43 -7.38 -13.97
CA GLU A 78 5.29 -8.20 -14.42
C GLU A 78 4.01 -7.34 -14.55
N LEU A 79 3.81 -6.36 -13.68
CA LEU A 79 2.73 -5.38 -13.82
C LEU A 79 2.94 -4.47 -15.03
N GLU A 80 4.18 -4.06 -15.33
CA GLU A 80 4.51 -3.31 -16.55
C GLU A 80 4.16 -4.12 -17.81
N GLU A 81 4.56 -5.38 -17.88
CA GLU A 81 4.25 -6.27 -19.00
C GLU A 81 2.73 -6.48 -19.19
N LYS A 82 1.98 -6.50 -18.10
CA LYS A 82 0.51 -6.58 -18.10
C LYS A 82 -0.17 -5.23 -18.39
N GLY A 83 0.58 -4.14 -18.46
CA GLY A 83 0.04 -2.79 -18.67
C GLY A 83 -0.71 -2.21 -17.47
N ILE A 84 -0.54 -2.80 -16.28
CA ILE A 84 -1.19 -2.35 -15.04
C ILE A 84 -0.53 -1.04 -14.58
N LYS A 85 -1.34 0.01 -14.43
CA LYS A 85 -0.87 1.36 -14.10
C LYS A 85 -0.56 1.51 -12.60
N GLY A 86 0.54 2.19 -12.32
CA GLY A 86 0.96 2.54 -10.98
C GLY A 86 1.25 4.04 -10.83
N GLN A 87 0.94 4.58 -9.67
CA GLN A 87 1.33 5.93 -9.27
C GLN A 87 2.10 5.86 -7.95
N ILE A 88 3.23 6.55 -7.88
CA ILE A 88 4.03 6.60 -6.66
C ILE A 88 4.28 8.07 -6.30
N LEU A 89 3.93 8.44 -5.08
CA LEU A 89 4.21 9.75 -4.50
C LEU A 89 5.20 9.58 -3.35
N THR A 90 6.28 10.35 -3.39
CA THR A 90 7.27 10.42 -2.32
C THR A 90 7.65 11.88 -2.06
N THR A 91 8.60 12.16 -1.20
CA THR A 91 9.02 13.53 -0.88
C THR A 91 10.54 13.69 -0.91
N ASN A 92 10.98 14.94 -1.10
CA ASN A 92 12.36 15.36 -0.93
C ASN A 92 12.75 15.64 0.53
N TYR A 93 11.82 15.43 1.48
CA TYR A 93 12.07 15.70 2.90
C TYR A 93 13.31 14.96 3.40
N LEU A 94 14.26 15.73 3.96
CA LEU A 94 15.55 15.28 4.49
C LEU A 94 16.40 14.44 3.50
N ASN A 95 16.07 14.39 2.23
CA ASN A 95 16.77 13.60 1.20
C ASN A 95 16.99 12.11 1.57
N PHE A 96 16.04 11.51 2.30
CA PHE A 96 16.12 10.10 2.71
C PHE A 96 15.73 9.12 1.60
N SER A 97 15.07 9.59 0.55
CA SER A 97 14.82 8.75 -0.63
C SER A 97 16.09 8.63 -1.47
N GLU A 98 16.47 7.40 -1.82
CA GLU A 98 17.67 7.13 -2.61
C GLU A 98 17.43 7.45 -4.09
N PRO A 99 18.25 8.32 -4.74
CA PRO A 99 18.10 8.68 -6.15
C PRO A 99 18.04 7.45 -7.07
N ARG A 100 18.90 6.45 -6.84
CA ARG A 100 18.91 5.21 -7.63
C ARG A 100 17.61 4.43 -7.54
N ALA A 101 16.93 4.45 -6.40
CA ALA A 101 15.63 3.80 -6.23
C ALA A 101 14.55 4.53 -7.03
N LEU A 102 14.58 5.85 -6.99
CA LEU A 102 13.66 6.71 -7.75
C LEU A 102 13.86 6.54 -9.26
N GLU A 103 15.12 6.55 -9.73
CA GLU A 103 15.48 6.29 -11.13
C GLU A 103 14.96 4.92 -11.59
N LYS A 104 15.10 3.89 -10.73
CA LYS A 104 14.65 2.53 -11.03
C LYS A 104 13.14 2.45 -11.21
N LEU A 105 12.38 3.11 -10.34
CA LEU A 105 10.93 3.18 -10.44
C LEU A 105 10.48 4.03 -11.63
N ASN A 106 11.11 5.16 -11.87
CA ASN A 106 10.81 6.05 -13.00
C ASN A 106 11.14 5.42 -14.36
N GLY A 107 12.01 4.40 -14.37
CA GLY A 107 12.34 3.64 -15.58
C GLY A 107 11.25 2.63 -16.00
N LEU A 108 10.25 2.36 -15.15
CA LEU A 108 9.11 1.48 -15.48
C LEU A 108 8.02 2.28 -16.18
N LYS A 109 7.63 1.89 -17.39
CA LYS A 109 6.73 2.65 -18.28
C LYS A 109 5.29 2.75 -17.75
N ASN A 110 4.90 1.85 -16.88
CA ASN A 110 3.57 1.82 -16.27
C ASN A 110 3.49 2.63 -14.99
N ILE A 111 4.61 3.15 -14.47
CA ILE A 111 4.66 3.91 -13.20
C ILE A 111 4.79 5.40 -13.48
N THR A 112 3.92 6.18 -12.86
CA THR A 112 4.06 7.64 -12.75
C THR A 112 4.62 7.96 -11.37
N LEU A 113 5.89 8.39 -11.31
CA LEU A 113 6.53 8.81 -10.07
C LEU A 113 6.42 10.33 -9.91
N LYS A 114 5.94 10.78 -8.75
CA LYS A 114 5.87 12.20 -8.37
C LYS A 114 6.60 12.43 -7.05
N MET A 115 7.17 13.62 -6.91
CA MET A 115 7.84 14.05 -5.69
C MET A 115 7.12 15.27 -5.11
N TYR A 116 6.70 15.16 -3.85
CA TYR A 116 6.16 16.28 -3.09
C TYR A 116 7.33 17.12 -2.56
N ASP A 117 7.39 18.36 -2.98
CA ASP A 117 8.41 19.31 -2.55
C ASP A 117 7.95 20.04 -1.30
N VAL A 118 8.50 19.66 -0.14
CA VAL A 118 8.13 20.22 1.15
C VAL A 118 8.54 21.69 1.31
N GLU A 119 9.59 22.12 0.61
CA GLU A 119 10.05 23.52 0.68
C GLU A 119 9.07 24.44 -0.02
N THR A 120 8.64 24.07 -1.24
CA THR A 120 7.66 24.84 -2.02
C THR A 120 6.27 24.79 -1.42
N ALA A 121 5.86 23.62 -0.91
CA ALA A 121 4.51 23.43 -0.35
C ALA A 121 4.33 24.05 1.03
N GLY A 122 5.41 24.26 1.78
CA GLY A 122 5.37 24.81 3.14
C GLY A 122 4.76 23.87 4.20
N ASN A 123 4.44 22.64 3.82
CA ASN A 123 3.84 21.62 4.69
C ASN A 123 4.67 20.34 4.67
N GLY A 124 4.72 19.64 5.81
CA GLY A 124 5.37 18.34 5.89
C GLY A 124 4.62 17.25 5.14
N PHE A 125 5.35 16.24 4.64
CA PHE A 125 4.81 15.04 4.02
C PHE A 125 5.35 13.80 4.74
N HIS A 126 4.47 13.02 5.34
CA HIS A 126 4.89 11.83 6.11
C HIS A 126 3.90 10.66 6.00
N THR A 127 3.17 10.58 4.90
CA THR A 127 2.22 9.49 4.64
C THR A 127 2.93 8.17 4.39
N LYS A 128 2.29 7.06 4.72
CA LYS A 128 2.67 5.71 4.34
C LYS A 128 1.41 4.93 4.05
N GLY A 129 1.09 4.87 2.77
CA GLY A 129 -0.09 4.21 2.26
C GLY A 129 0.19 3.47 0.97
N TYR A 130 -0.38 2.28 0.86
CA TYR A 130 -0.32 1.42 -0.32
C TYR A 130 -1.77 1.09 -0.68
N PHE A 131 -2.19 1.45 -1.89
CA PHE A 131 -3.56 1.38 -2.36
C PHE A 131 -3.61 0.51 -3.60
N PHE A 132 -4.44 -0.50 -3.57
CA PHE A 132 -4.56 -1.49 -4.64
C PHE A 132 -6.02 -1.58 -5.06
N LYS A 133 -6.30 -1.16 -6.29
CA LYS A 133 -7.64 -1.23 -6.86
C LYS A 133 -7.80 -2.53 -7.64
N LYS A 134 -8.89 -3.22 -7.41
CA LYS A 134 -9.38 -4.29 -8.26
C LYS A 134 -10.88 -4.11 -8.49
N GLU A 135 -11.27 -3.91 -9.74
CA GLU A 135 -12.65 -3.57 -10.09
C GLU A 135 -13.11 -2.33 -9.28
N GLU A 136 -14.16 -2.45 -8.46
CA GLU A 136 -14.73 -1.39 -7.65
C GLU A 136 -14.20 -1.37 -6.20
N ILE A 137 -13.22 -2.21 -5.87
CA ILE A 137 -12.75 -2.40 -4.51
C ILE A 137 -11.31 -1.92 -4.39
N TYR A 138 -11.06 -1.09 -3.38
CA TYR A 138 -9.74 -0.75 -2.90
C TYR A 138 -9.33 -1.63 -1.72
N ARG A 139 -8.13 -2.20 -1.79
CA ARG A 139 -7.42 -2.78 -0.66
C ARG A 139 -6.32 -1.83 -0.26
N ILE A 140 -6.34 -1.40 0.98
CA ILE A 140 -5.55 -0.28 1.47
C ILE A 140 -4.70 -0.75 2.65
N ILE A 141 -3.38 -0.59 2.56
CA ILE A 141 -2.46 -0.80 3.68
C ILE A 141 -1.93 0.56 4.09
N ILE A 142 -2.28 1.02 5.29
CA ILE A 142 -1.82 2.28 5.86
C ILE A 142 -1.22 2.08 7.24
N GLY A 143 -0.19 2.84 7.56
CA GLY A 143 0.46 2.75 8.87
C GLY A 143 1.83 3.43 8.92
N SER A 144 2.81 2.76 9.47
CA SER A 144 4.14 3.31 9.70
C SER A 144 5.19 2.97 8.63
N SER A 145 4.91 2.02 7.72
CA SER A 145 5.93 1.44 6.84
C SER A 145 6.26 2.29 5.62
N ASN A 146 7.46 2.85 5.56
CA ASN A 146 8.03 3.40 4.34
C ASN A 146 8.48 2.27 3.36
N MET A 147 8.77 2.60 2.10
CA MET A 147 9.33 1.66 1.12
C MET A 147 10.85 1.51 1.33
N THR A 148 11.23 0.96 2.47
CA THR A 148 12.62 0.68 2.85
C THR A 148 12.76 -0.77 3.27
N SER A 149 13.96 -1.37 3.15
CA SER A 149 14.19 -2.75 3.55
C SER A 149 13.81 -2.98 5.01
N ALA A 150 14.25 -2.12 5.90
CA ALA A 150 14.00 -2.25 7.33
C ALA A 150 12.48 -2.19 7.65
N ALA A 151 11.75 -1.21 7.10
CA ALA A 151 10.32 -1.08 7.34
C ALA A 151 9.51 -2.24 6.76
N LEU A 152 9.89 -2.74 5.58
CA LEU A 152 9.13 -3.80 4.91
C LEU A 152 9.43 -5.22 5.43
N THR A 153 10.56 -5.42 6.17
CA THR A 153 10.99 -6.80 6.50
C THR A 153 11.43 -7.04 7.95
N VAL A 154 11.90 -6.02 8.67
CA VAL A 154 12.61 -6.20 9.95
C VAL A 154 12.04 -5.38 11.09
N ASN A 155 11.87 -4.06 10.88
CA ASN A 155 11.42 -3.15 11.93
C ASN A 155 10.05 -3.56 12.48
N LYS A 156 9.80 -3.23 13.74
CA LYS A 156 8.45 -3.28 14.29
C LYS A 156 7.62 -2.18 13.65
N GLU A 157 6.82 -2.56 12.67
CA GLU A 157 5.91 -1.68 11.96
C GLU A 157 4.48 -2.09 12.25
N TRP A 158 3.62 -1.10 12.37
CA TRP A 158 2.19 -1.29 12.58
C TRP A 158 1.42 -0.70 11.43
N ASN A 159 0.78 -1.56 10.69
CA ASN A 159 -0.09 -1.17 9.60
C ASN A 159 -1.44 -1.87 9.73
N THR A 160 -2.43 -1.27 9.16
CA THR A 160 -3.74 -1.89 9.00
C THR A 160 -4.04 -2.09 7.52
N LYS A 161 -4.62 -3.24 7.18
CA LYS A 161 -5.19 -3.50 5.87
C LYS A 161 -6.69 -3.30 5.96
N LEU A 162 -7.20 -2.34 5.20
CA LEU A 162 -8.61 -1.99 5.09
C LEU A 162 -9.11 -2.31 3.70
N ILE A 163 -10.42 -2.43 3.57
CA ILE A 163 -11.08 -2.60 2.28
C ILE A 163 -12.17 -1.53 2.18
N SER A 164 -12.17 -0.82 1.06
CA SER A 164 -13.15 0.22 0.76
C SER A 164 -13.73 0.01 -0.64
N THR A 165 -14.86 0.59 -0.89
CA THR A 165 -15.39 0.76 -2.24
C THR A 165 -14.89 2.06 -2.85
N GLU A 166 -15.01 2.26 -4.16
CA GLU A 166 -14.65 3.52 -4.84
C GLU A 166 -15.31 4.75 -4.22
N ASN A 167 -16.56 4.62 -3.79
CA ASN A 167 -17.35 5.70 -3.17
C ASN A 167 -17.31 5.62 -1.64
N GLY A 168 -16.34 4.92 -1.07
CA GLY A 168 -16.16 4.85 0.38
C GLY A 168 -15.38 6.05 0.88
N GLU A 169 -15.76 6.60 2.02
CA GLU A 169 -15.15 7.79 2.64
C GLU A 169 -13.61 7.75 2.65
N VAL A 170 -13.03 6.57 2.97
CA VAL A 170 -11.57 6.40 3.00
C VAL A 170 -10.96 6.50 1.60
N ALA A 171 -11.61 5.98 0.57
CA ALA A 171 -11.12 6.07 -0.79
C ALA A 171 -11.26 7.50 -1.33
N GLU A 172 -12.35 8.20 -1.03
CA GLU A 172 -12.58 9.60 -1.45
C GLU A 172 -11.56 10.57 -0.83
N GLU A 173 -11.13 10.33 0.41
CA GLU A 173 -10.16 11.19 1.10
C GLU A 173 -8.71 10.98 0.64
N ILE A 174 -8.36 9.79 0.16
CA ILE A 174 -6.96 9.39 -0.01
C ILE A 174 -6.57 9.21 -1.48
N VAL A 175 -7.49 8.83 -2.35
CA VAL A 175 -7.25 8.51 -3.76
C VAL A 175 -7.69 9.64 -4.68
#